data_39115eb20d4b9d78d194398077b916d8
#
_entry.id   39115eb20d4b9d78d194398077b916d8
#
_cell.length_a   1.000
_cell.length_b   1.000
_cell.length_c   1.000
_cell.angle_alpha   90.00
_cell.angle_beta   90.00
_cell.angle_gamma   90.00
#
_symmetry.space_group_name_H-M   'P 1'
#
loop_
_entity.id
_entity.type
_entity.pdbx_description
1 polymer ?
#
loop_
_entity_poly.entity_id
_entity_poly.type
_entity_poly.pdbx_seq_one_letter_code
_entity_poly.pdbx_strand_id
1 'polypeptide(L)'
;MTQEQKKFIERVGALAAADMQKSGVLASLTIAQAILESGWGKSGLTVKGNALFGIKAGTNWTGAVYSGKTQECYDGVTFTTVTGLFRAYGSWAESVADHSDLLSRNARYKAVIGERDYKAACRAIAAAGYATDPKYAGKLVQIIETYALTAYDGAGSAAKPSGSNTTAGTTR
;
A
#
# COMPACT_ATOMS: atom_id res chain seq x y z
N MET A 1 -1.30 10.30 16.33
CA MET A 1 -0.12 9.77 15.62
C MET A 1 1.12 9.92 16.49
N THR A 2 1.84 8.83 16.74
CA THR A 2 3.10 8.83 17.50
C THR A 2 4.26 9.39 16.67
N GLN A 3 5.38 9.75 17.33
CA GLN A 3 6.58 10.19 16.62
C GLN A 3 7.17 9.08 15.74
N GLU A 4 7.10 7.82 16.17
CA GLU A 4 7.56 6.68 15.38
C GLU A 4 6.71 6.49 14.12
N GLN A 5 5.39 6.59 14.24
CA GLN A 5 4.48 6.54 13.10
C GLN A 5 4.74 7.68 12.11
N LYS A 6 4.97 8.89 12.61
CA LYS A 6 5.32 10.05 11.77
C LYS A 6 6.61 9.79 10.99
N LYS A 7 7.68 9.36 11.66
CA LYS A 7 8.95 9.03 11.02
C LYS A 7 8.80 7.92 9.96
N PHE A 8 7.99 6.90 10.26
CA PHE A 8 7.72 5.83 9.30
C PHE A 8 7.04 6.38 8.04
N ILE A 9 5.97 7.16 8.20
CA ILE A 9 5.24 7.76 7.08
C ILE A 9 6.14 8.69 6.27
N GLU A 10 6.93 9.53 6.91
CA GLU A 10 7.86 10.44 6.22
C GLU A 10 8.88 9.66 5.38
N ARG A 11 9.47 8.61 5.95
CA ARG A 11 10.47 7.79 5.26
C ARG A 11 9.87 7.01 4.08
N VAL A 12 8.78 6.27 4.31
CA VAL A 12 8.12 5.50 3.24
C VAL A 12 7.45 6.43 2.24
N GLY A 13 6.88 7.53 2.71
CA GLY A 13 6.21 8.53 1.88
C GLY A 13 7.15 9.16 0.84
N ALA A 14 8.36 9.50 1.23
CA ALA A 14 9.37 10.02 0.30
C ALA A 14 9.70 9.00 -0.80
N LEU A 15 9.87 7.73 -0.43
CA LEU A 15 10.13 6.63 -1.37
C LEU A 15 8.93 6.38 -2.29
N ALA A 16 7.73 6.33 -1.73
CA ALA A 16 6.49 6.07 -2.47
C ALA A 16 6.15 7.20 -3.44
N ALA A 17 6.34 8.46 -3.05
CA ALA A 17 6.10 9.61 -3.91
C ALA A 17 7.07 9.64 -5.10
N ALA A 18 8.33 9.32 -4.88
CA ALA A 18 9.32 9.22 -5.96
C ALA A 18 9.02 8.03 -6.90
N ASP A 19 8.64 6.89 -6.33
CA ASP A 19 8.29 5.70 -7.10
C ASP A 19 7.02 5.90 -7.94
N MET A 20 6.01 6.59 -7.42
CA MET A 20 4.76 6.87 -8.13
C MET A 20 5.00 7.57 -9.47
N GLN A 21 6.00 8.45 -9.57
CA GLN A 21 6.33 9.15 -10.81
C GLN A 21 6.80 8.19 -11.91
N LYS A 22 7.34 7.03 -11.52
CA LYS A 22 7.84 6.00 -12.45
C LYS A 22 6.82 4.91 -12.71
N SER A 23 6.18 4.43 -11.65
CA SER A 23 5.32 3.24 -11.68
C SER A 23 3.85 3.54 -11.97
N GLY A 24 3.37 4.73 -11.62
CA GLY A 24 1.94 5.06 -11.66
C GLY A 24 1.13 4.47 -10.51
N VAL A 25 1.77 3.86 -9.51
CA VAL A 25 1.11 3.38 -8.29
C VAL A 25 0.96 4.54 -7.31
N LEU A 26 -0.26 4.83 -6.84
CA LEU A 26 -0.49 5.91 -5.88
C LEU A 26 0.38 5.76 -4.63
N ALA A 27 1.05 6.84 -4.25
CA ALA A 27 1.91 6.86 -3.07
C ALA A 27 1.11 6.54 -1.79
N SER A 28 -0.11 7.08 -1.66
CA SER A 28 -1.00 6.78 -0.53
C SER A 28 -1.30 5.28 -0.40
N LEU A 29 -1.53 4.59 -1.51
CA LEU A 29 -1.75 3.14 -1.53
C LEU A 29 -0.48 2.41 -1.06
N THR A 30 0.67 2.75 -1.61
CA THR A 30 1.96 2.14 -1.25
C THR A 30 2.25 2.31 0.24
N ILE A 31 2.06 3.53 0.79
CA ILE A 31 2.28 3.80 2.22
C ILE A 31 1.31 3.00 3.08
N ALA A 32 0.03 2.97 2.72
CA ALA A 32 -0.99 2.23 3.47
C ALA A 32 -0.70 0.72 3.51
N GLN A 33 -0.30 0.14 2.38
CA GLN A 33 0.11 -1.26 2.32
C GLN A 33 1.36 -1.50 3.17
N ALA A 34 2.36 -0.64 3.12
CA ALA A 34 3.56 -0.76 3.94
C ALA A 34 3.23 -0.71 5.44
N ILE A 35 2.34 0.18 5.88
CA ILE A 35 1.87 0.25 7.27
C ILE A 35 1.22 -1.06 7.69
N LEU A 36 0.26 -1.53 6.89
CA LEU A 36 -0.53 -2.72 7.19
C LEU A 36 0.31 -4.00 7.19
N GLU A 37 1.13 -4.19 6.16
CA GLU A 37 1.91 -5.42 5.96
C GLU A 37 3.12 -5.53 6.90
N SER A 38 3.75 -4.41 7.24
CA SER A 38 4.97 -4.40 8.07
C SER A 38 4.71 -4.12 9.56
N GLY A 39 3.47 -3.82 9.93
CA GLY A 39 3.18 -3.37 11.29
C GLY A 39 4.02 -2.14 11.68
N TRP A 40 3.99 -1.11 10.85
CA TRP A 40 4.78 0.11 11.07
C TRP A 40 6.30 -0.14 11.02
N GLY A 41 6.75 -1.06 10.20
CA GLY A 41 8.15 -1.43 10.07
C GLY A 41 8.71 -2.27 11.22
N LYS A 42 7.84 -2.77 12.10
CA LYS A 42 8.25 -3.54 13.30
C LYS A 42 8.29 -5.05 13.08
N SER A 43 7.74 -5.54 11.98
CA SER A 43 7.76 -6.98 11.69
C SER A 43 9.18 -7.52 11.52
N GLY A 44 9.38 -8.80 11.83
CA GLY A 44 10.67 -9.46 11.61
C GLY A 44 11.14 -9.40 10.16
N LEU A 45 10.21 -9.50 9.22
CA LEU A 45 10.47 -9.35 7.78
C LEU A 45 11.09 -7.98 7.44
N THR A 46 10.56 -6.91 8.03
CA THR A 46 11.06 -5.56 7.79
C THR A 46 12.38 -5.30 8.51
N VAL A 47 12.47 -5.70 9.78
CA VAL A 47 13.66 -5.44 10.62
C VAL A 47 14.88 -6.19 10.09
N LYS A 48 14.72 -7.45 9.68
CA LYS A 48 15.81 -8.32 9.22
C LYS A 48 15.98 -8.37 7.71
N GLY A 49 14.90 -8.18 6.95
CA GLY A 49 14.90 -8.33 5.50
C GLY A 49 14.53 -7.08 4.72
N ASN A 50 14.35 -5.92 5.36
CA ASN A 50 13.89 -4.68 4.71
C ASN A 50 12.60 -4.86 3.88
N ALA A 51 11.81 -5.89 4.16
CA ALA A 51 10.60 -6.23 3.42
C ALA A 51 9.40 -5.49 4.03
N LEU A 52 8.84 -4.53 3.29
CA LEU A 52 7.73 -3.69 3.74
C LEU A 52 6.36 -4.28 3.39
N PHE A 53 6.27 -5.20 2.44
CA PHE A 53 5.00 -5.63 1.85
C PHE A 53 4.69 -7.11 1.98
N GLY A 54 5.56 -7.88 2.61
CA GLY A 54 5.34 -9.32 2.79
C GLY A 54 5.21 -10.09 1.49
N ILE A 55 5.98 -9.76 0.48
CA ILE A 55 5.92 -10.42 -0.83
C ILE A 55 6.61 -11.77 -0.74
N LYS A 56 5.88 -12.85 -1.09
CA LYS A 56 6.43 -14.19 -1.11
C LYS A 56 7.51 -14.34 -2.19
N ALA A 57 8.58 -15.06 -1.84
CA ALA A 57 9.61 -15.43 -2.80
C ALA A 57 9.09 -16.61 -3.62
N GLY A 58 8.64 -16.33 -4.84
CA GLY A 58 8.23 -17.37 -5.79
C GLY A 58 9.44 -18.04 -6.43
N THR A 59 9.17 -19.02 -7.30
CA THR A 59 10.20 -19.83 -7.99
C THR A 59 11.15 -19.01 -8.86
N ASN A 60 10.71 -17.86 -9.34
CA ASN A 60 11.51 -16.98 -10.20
C ASN A 60 12.27 -15.89 -9.43
N TRP A 61 12.14 -15.85 -8.11
CA TRP A 61 12.89 -14.91 -7.28
C TRP A 61 14.31 -15.40 -7.06
N THR A 62 15.29 -14.59 -7.42
CA THR A 62 16.73 -14.90 -7.30
C THR A 62 17.44 -14.08 -6.23
N GLY A 63 16.75 -13.15 -5.60
CA GLY A 63 17.29 -12.32 -4.53
C GLY A 63 17.31 -13.01 -3.17
N ALA A 64 17.69 -12.27 -2.14
CA ALA A 64 17.70 -12.73 -0.76
C ALA A 64 16.29 -13.13 -0.28
N VAL A 65 16.22 -14.06 0.63
CA VAL A 65 14.96 -14.55 1.21
C VAL A 65 15.01 -14.50 2.73
N TYR A 66 13.82 -14.36 3.33
CA TYR A 66 13.60 -14.44 4.77
C TYR A 66 12.46 -15.41 5.06
N SER A 67 12.67 -16.36 5.97
CA SER A 67 11.61 -17.27 6.44
C SER A 67 10.78 -16.58 7.53
N GLY A 68 9.49 -16.48 7.31
CA GLY A 68 8.58 -15.77 8.21
C GLY A 68 7.21 -16.41 8.29
N LYS A 69 6.39 -15.90 9.21
CA LYS A 69 5.01 -16.32 9.39
C LYS A 69 4.07 -15.22 8.90
N THR A 70 2.99 -15.62 8.24
CA THR A 70 1.91 -14.73 7.81
C THR A 70 0.56 -15.32 8.16
N GLN A 71 -0.47 -14.48 8.18
CA GLN A 71 -1.86 -14.89 8.36
C GLN A 71 -2.57 -14.90 7.01
N GLU A 72 -3.21 -16.01 6.69
CA GLU A 72 -3.96 -16.17 5.45
C GLU A 72 -5.42 -16.51 5.76
N CYS A 73 -6.32 -16.03 4.92
CA CYS A 73 -7.76 -16.28 5.05
C CYS A 73 -8.27 -16.88 3.74
N TYR A 74 -8.49 -18.18 3.73
CA TYR A 74 -8.91 -18.92 2.51
C TYR A 74 -10.43 -19.09 2.38
N ASP A 75 -11.15 -19.05 3.50
CA ASP A 75 -12.62 -19.22 3.55
C ASP A 75 -13.38 -17.90 3.74
N GLY A 76 -12.68 -16.78 3.81
CA GLY A 76 -13.27 -15.46 4.07
C GLY A 76 -13.61 -15.17 5.54
N VAL A 77 -13.37 -16.12 6.45
CA VAL A 77 -13.74 -16.02 7.86
C VAL A 77 -12.59 -16.36 8.81
N THR A 78 -11.86 -17.46 8.56
CA THR A 78 -10.86 -18.00 9.47
C THR A 78 -9.46 -17.60 9.03
N PHE A 79 -8.66 -17.02 9.96
CA PHE A 79 -7.27 -16.71 9.73
C PHE A 79 -6.37 -17.86 10.20
N THR A 80 -5.50 -18.33 9.31
CA THR A 80 -4.54 -19.42 9.58
C THR A 80 -3.11 -18.88 9.48
N THR A 81 -2.26 -19.22 10.44
CA THR A 81 -0.84 -18.88 10.41
C THR A 81 -0.10 -19.84 9.47
N VAL A 82 0.60 -19.27 8.48
CA VAL A 82 1.39 -20.03 7.50
C VAL A 82 2.84 -19.58 7.56
N THR A 83 3.79 -20.53 7.49
CA THR A 83 5.21 -20.22 7.34
C THR A 83 5.58 -20.21 5.87
N GLY A 84 6.31 -19.19 5.41
CA GLY A 84 6.72 -19.08 4.03
C GLY A 84 8.06 -18.38 3.87
N LEU A 85 8.59 -18.44 2.65
CA LEU A 85 9.76 -17.67 2.23
C LEU A 85 9.29 -16.36 1.62
N PHE A 86 9.85 -15.26 2.10
CA PHE A 86 9.55 -13.91 1.65
C PHE A 86 10.77 -13.28 1.01
N ARG A 87 10.53 -12.37 0.08
CA ARG A 87 11.58 -11.57 -0.55
C ARG A 87 12.21 -10.66 0.49
N ALA A 88 13.54 -10.62 0.52
CA ALA A 88 14.33 -9.73 1.36
C ALA A 88 15.18 -8.81 0.48
N TYR A 89 15.50 -7.63 0.99
CA TYR A 89 16.11 -6.55 0.22
C TYR A 89 17.26 -5.90 1.00
N GLY A 90 18.13 -5.17 0.29
CA GLY A 90 19.20 -4.38 0.87
C GLY A 90 18.73 -3.07 1.49
N SER A 91 17.53 -2.57 1.11
CA SER A 91 16.97 -1.31 1.59
C SER A 91 15.45 -1.27 1.45
N TRP A 92 14.81 -0.30 2.12
CA TRP A 92 13.39 -0.02 1.93
C TRP A 92 13.08 0.51 0.53
N ALA A 93 14.01 1.25 -0.08
CA ALA A 93 13.85 1.72 -1.45
C ALA A 93 13.73 0.56 -2.44
N GLU A 94 14.53 -0.49 -2.29
CA GLU A 94 14.42 -1.69 -3.10
C GLU A 94 13.10 -2.43 -2.88
N SER A 95 12.62 -2.47 -1.64
CA SER A 95 11.31 -3.07 -1.32
C SER A 95 10.17 -2.32 -2.01
N VAL A 96 10.18 -0.99 -1.99
CA VAL A 96 9.17 -0.15 -2.69
C VAL A 96 9.24 -0.37 -4.20
N ALA A 97 10.43 -0.37 -4.77
CA ALA A 97 10.62 -0.58 -6.21
C ALA A 97 10.13 -1.97 -6.66
N ASP A 98 10.44 -3.01 -5.91
CA ASP A 98 10.00 -4.38 -6.22
C ASP A 98 8.48 -4.55 -6.09
N HIS A 99 7.86 -3.91 -5.08
CA HIS A 99 6.41 -3.88 -4.93
C HIS A 99 5.73 -3.29 -6.17
N SER A 100 6.17 -2.13 -6.63
CA SER A 100 5.60 -1.47 -7.81
C SER A 100 5.87 -2.24 -9.09
N ASP A 101 7.03 -2.86 -9.21
CA ASP A 101 7.39 -3.71 -10.34
C ASP A 101 6.50 -4.97 -10.40
N LEU A 102 6.22 -5.60 -9.26
CA LEU A 102 5.28 -6.70 -9.17
C LEU A 102 3.88 -6.28 -9.66
N LEU A 103 3.38 -5.13 -9.25
CA LEU A 103 2.07 -4.63 -9.67
C LEU A 103 2.04 -4.30 -11.17
N SER A 104 3.13 -3.76 -11.71
CA SER A 104 3.24 -3.38 -13.12
C SER A 104 3.35 -4.59 -14.05
N ARG A 105 4.03 -5.65 -13.62
CA ARG A 105 4.26 -6.85 -14.44
C ARG A 105 3.10 -7.84 -14.46
N ASN A 106 2.21 -7.81 -13.46
CA ASN A 106 1.08 -8.73 -13.39
C ASN A 106 -0.17 -8.08 -13.96
N ALA A 107 -0.73 -8.66 -15.01
CA ALA A 107 -1.91 -8.15 -15.69
C ALA A 107 -3.13 -7.99 -14.77
N ARG A 108 -3.25 -8.82 -13.72
CA ARG A 108 -4.34 -8.73 -12.75
C ARG A 108 -4.36 -7.41 -11.97
N TYR A 109 -3.24 -6.70 -11.86
CA TYR A 109 -3.14 -5.39 -11.19
C TYR A 109 -3.26 -4.20 -12.16
N LYS A 110 -3.63 -4.44 -13.41
CA LYS A 110 -3.73 -3.39 -14.43
C LYS A 110 -4.57 -2.19 -14.00
N ALA A 111 -5.67 -2.43 -13.29
CA ALA A 111 -6.56 -1.36 -12.82
C ALA A 111 -5.98 -0.50 -11.69
N VAL A 112 -4.89 -0.94 -11.06
CA VAL A 112 -4.18 -0.18 -10.02
C VAL A 112 -3.24 0.85 -10.63
N ILE A 113 -2.62 0.51 -11.76
CA ILE A 113 -1.61 1.34 -12.41
C ILE A 113 -2.27 2.56 -13.07
N GLY A 114 -1.83 3.76 -12.67
CA GLY A 114 -2.37 5.01 -13.19
C GLY A 114 -3.70 5.45 -12.54
N GLU A 115 -4.28 4.66 -11.62
CA GLU A 115 -5.47 5.07 -10.88
C GLU A 115 -5.14 6.25 -9.95
N ARG A 116 -5.97 7.28 -9.99
CA ARG A 116 -5.78 8.54 -9.22
C ARG A 116 -6.71 8.68 -8.03
N ASP A 117 -7.81 7.92 -8.01
CA ASP A 117 -8.72 7.84 -6.87
C ASP A 117 -8.23 6.74 -5.93
N TYR A 118 -7.79 7.12 -4.72
CA TYR A 118 -7.28 6.18 -3.74
C TYR A 118 -8.30 5.11 -3.33
N LYS A 119 -9.60 5.44 -3.30
CA LYS A 119 -10.65 4.45 -2.99
C LYS A 119 -10.79 3.42 -4.11
N ALA A 120 -10.74 3.89 -5.36
CA ALA A 120 -10.73 3.00 -6.52
C ALA A 120 -9.48 2.13 -6.57
N ALA A 121 -8.31 2.69 -6.28
CA ALA A 121 -7.05 1.94 -6.19
C ALA A 121 -7.09 0.85 -5.11
N CYS A 122 -7.62 1.16 -3.93
CA CYS A 122 -7.79 0.18 -2.85
C CYS A 122 -8.75 -0.95 -3.23
N ARG A 123 -9.86 -0.63 -3.90
CA ARG A 123 -10.78 -1.65 -4.42
C ARG A 123 -10.12 -2.51 -5.50
N ALA A 124 -9.38 -1.90 -6.41
CA ALA A 124 -8.71 -2.60 -7.50
C ALA A 124 -7.67 -3.60 -7.00
N ILE A 125 -6.82 -3.20 -6.04
CA ILE A 125 -5.80 -4.09 -5.51
C ILE A 125 -6.39 -5.25 -4.70
N ALA A 126 -7.46 -5.01 -3.96
CA ALA A 126 -8.18 -6.05 -3.23
C ALA A 126 -8.91 -7.01 -4.18
N ALA A 127 -9.60 -6.50 -5.20
CA ALA A 127 -10.30 -7.31 -6.21
C ALA A 127 -9.34 -8.18 -7.03
N ALA A 128 -8.11 -7.70 -7.24
CA ALA A 128 -7.05 -8.46 -7.91
C ALA A 128 -6.46 -9.58 -7.04
N GLY A 129 -6.84 -9.68 -5.77
CA GLY A 129 -6.39 -10.74 -4.87
C GLY A 129 -5.00 -10.53 -4.27
N TYR A 130 -4.59 -9.28 -4.04
CA TYR A 130 -3.30 -8.99 -3.39
C TYR A 130 -3.22 -9.62 -1.98
N ALA A 131 -4.32 -9.61 -1.24
CA ALA A 131 -4.45 -10.24 0.06
C ALA A 131 -5.70 -11.12 0.11
N THR A 132 -5.72 -12.08 1.04
CA THR A 132 -6.84 -12.99 1.24
C THR A 132 -7.93 -12.44 2.17
N ASP A 133 -7.63 -11.37 2.92
CA ASP A 133 -8.56 -10.71 3.82
C ASP A 133 -9.69 -10.02 3.06
N PRO A 134 -10.97 -10.40 3.26
CA PRO A 134 -12.10 -9.78 2.56
C PRO A 134 -12.32 -8.30 2.93
N LYS A 135 -11.71 -7.83 4.03
CA LYS A 135 -11.77 -6.44 4.49
C LYS A 135 -10.58 -5.60 4.04
N TYR A 136 -9.73 -6.13 3.16
CA TYR A 136 -8.46 -5.50 2.79
C TYR A 136 -8.63 -4.08 2.23
N ALA A 137 -9.51 -3.88 1.26
CA ALA A 137 -9.78 -2.55 0.70
C ALA A 137 -10.20 -1.54 1.76
N GLY A 138 -11.13 -1.91 2.64
CA GLY A 138 -11.62 -1.05 3.71
C GLY A 138 -10.53 -0.68 4.72
N LYS A 139 -9.65 -1.61 5.07
CA LYS A 139 -8.50 -1.34 5.94
C LYS A 139 -7.53 -0.34 5.32
N LEU A 140 -7.22 -0.48 4.04
CA LEU A 140 -6.36 0.46 3.32
C LEU A 140 -6.97 1.87 3.26
N VAL A 141 -8.24 1.99 2.90
CA VAL A 141 -8.96 3.26 2.88
C VAL A 141 -8.92 3.94 4.25
N GLN A 142 -9.20 3.19 5.32
CA GLN A 142 -9.17 3.70 6.68
C GLN A 142 -7.78 4.24 7.07
N ILE A 143 -6.72 3.54 6.72
CA ILE A 143 -5.34 3.97 6.98
C ILE A 143 -5.04 5.26 6.21
N ILE A 144 -5.37 5.32 4.92
CA ILE A 144 -5.15 6.50 4.09
C ILE A 144 -5.85 7.73 4.68
N GLU A 145 -7.09 7.59 5.09
CA GLU A 145 -7.89 8.69 5.65
C GLU A 145 -7.41 9.09 7.04
N THR A 146 -7.12 8.12 7.92
CA THR A 146 -6.65 8.37 9.29
C THR A 146 -5.36 9.18 9.32
N TYR A 147 -4.44 8.88 8.41
CA TYR A 147 -3.12 9.51 8.38
C TYR A 147 -2.94 10.55 7.26
N ALA A 148 -4.02 10.91 6.56
CA ALA A 148 -4.03 11.89 5.47
C ALA A 148 -2.96 11.61 4.40
N LEU A 149 -2.81 10.36 4.00
CA LEU A 149 -1.73 9.90 3.12
C LEU A 149 -1.83 10.41 1.68
N THR A 150 -3.00 10.88 1.25
CA THR A 150 -3.18 11.48 -0.08
C THR A 150 -2.32 12.73 -0.30
N ALA A 151 -1.79 13.34 0.76
CA ALA A 151 -0.82 14.42 0.64
C ALA A 151 0.45 14.02 -0.13
N TYR A 152 0.77 12.73 -0.19
CA TYR A 152 1.92 12.19 -0.94
C TYR A 152 1.62 11.93 -2.42
N ASP A 153 0.36 11.98 -2.84
CA ASP A 153 -0.06 11.67 -4.22
C ASP A 153 0.13 12.84 -5.21
N GLY A 154 0.61 14.01 -4.74
CA GLY A 154 0.85 15.19 -5.57
C GLY A 154 -0.43 15.96 -5.93
N ALA A 155 -0.28 17.06 -6.70
CA ALA A 155 -1.33 18.03 -7.01
C ALA A 155 -2.51 17.51 -7.88
N GLY A 156 -2.54 16.23 -8.23
CA GLY A 156 -3.60 15.60 -9.04
C GLY A 156 -4.56 14.71 -8.27
N SER A 157 -4.33 14.46 -6.97
CA SER A 157 -5.12 13.52 -6.17
C SER A 157 -6.04 14.19 -5.13
N ALA A 158 -6.23 15.51 -5.21
CA ALA A 158 -7.17 16.21 -4.34
C ALA A 158 -8.59 15.69 -4.62
N ALA A 159 -9.20 15.04 -3.65
CA ALA A 159 -10.63 14.77 -3.68
C ALA A 159 -11.36 16.07 -4.01
N LYS A 160 -12.19 16.04 -5.07
CA LYS A 160 -13.04 17.15 -5.45
C LYS A 160 -13.85 17.56 -4.21
N PRO A 161 -13.77 18.82 -3.73
CA PRO A 161 -14.58 19.23 -2.60
C PRO A 161 -16.04 19.07 -2.97
N SER A 162 -16.78 18.37 -2.15
CA SER A 162 -18.23 18.30 -2.20
C SER A 162 -18.77 19.74 -2.24
N GLY A 163 -19.41 20.12 -3.34
CA GLY A 163 -19.91 21.47 -3.55
C GLY A 163 -20.84 21.91 -2.43
N SER A 164 -20.43 22.89 -1.66
CA SER A 164 -21.33 23.65 -0.83
C SER A 164 -22.20 24.53 -1.74
N ASN A 165 -23.44 24.15 -1.85
CA ASN A 165 -24.47 24.93 -2.53
C ASN A 165 -24.74 26.19 -1.70
N THR A 166 -24.07 27.28 -2.03
CA THR A 166 -24.41 28.59 -1.45
C THR A 166 -25.40 29.25 -2.40
N THR A 167 -26.67 29.15 -2.08
CA THR A 167 -27.72 29.97 -2.63
C THR A 167 -27.47 31.42 -2.22
N ALA A 168 -26.95 32.21 -3.12
CA ALA A 168 -26.98 33.66 -2.99
C ALA A 168 -28.38 34.16 -3.34
N GLY A 169 -29.11 34.55 -2.33
CA GLY A 169 -30.38 35.25 -2.50
C GLY A 169 -30.12 36.63 -3.09
N THR A 170 -30.75 36.86 -4.22
CA THR A 170 -30.87 38.16 -4.84
C THR A 170 -31.98 38.97 -4.13
N THR A 171 -31.65 40.13 -3.64
CA THR A 171 -32.64 41.15 -3.39
C THR A 171 -32.18 42.47 -4.01
N ARG A 172 -32.94 42.87 -5.02
CA ARG A 172 -33.01 44.16 -5.71
C ARG A 172 -31.85 44.57 -6.57
#